data_33f7386232670bd3b73a1fefd4b2133d
#
_entry.id   33f7386232670bd3b73a1fefd4b2133d
#
_cell.length_a   1.000
_cell.length_b   1.000
_cell.length_c   1.000
_cell.angle_alpha   90.00
_cell.angle_beta   90.00
_cell.angle_gamma   90.00
#
_symmetry.space_group_name_H-M   'P 1'
#
loop_
_entity.id
_entity.type
_entity.pdbx_description
1 polymer ?
#
loop_
_entity_poly.entity_id
_entity_poly.type
_entity_poly.pdbx_seq_one_letter_code
_entity_poly.pdbx_strand_id
1 'polypeptide(L)'
;MRDVKSVLNADKIEAVVLDLDGTLYDKRGLAGRMVRRLWWCLPLLAADRMARGQFWLAIVRTHWHRHVYLPTMVDLIGKFHHPRPEALHLIEECKKQGIKMAVYSDYGCVAEKLAALHIDASQFEVLVDAPSLGLLKPSAKAAQRVLEMLGAAPQKTLFVGDRDEKDGKAARGVGAKFLLIED
;
A
#
# COMPACT_ATOMS: atom_id res chain seq x y z
N MET A 1 -18.79 1.06 10.67
CA MET A 1 -18.07 0.28 9.63
C MET A 1 -19.03 -0.76 9.05
N ARG A 2 -19.18 -0.84 7.71
CA ARG A 2 -19.93 -1.95 7.10
C ARG A 2 -19.30 -3.25 7.55
N ASP A 3 -20.12 -4.24 7.91
CA ASP A 3 -19.61 -5.55 8.30
C ASP A 3 -18.78 -6.12 7.14
N VAL A 4 -17.46 -6.26 7.36
CA VAL A 4 -16.49 -6.75 6.38
C VAL A 4 -16.95 -8.11 5.81
N LYS A 5 -17.51 -8.98 6.66
CA LYS A 5 -18.07 -10.26 6.25
C LYS A 5 -19.20 -10.11 5.24
N SER A 6 -20.07 -9.14 5.46
CA SER A 6 -21.19 -8.91 4.55
C SER A 6 -20.70 -8.47 3.16
N VAL A 7 -19.65 -7.65 3.09
CA VAL A 7 -19.07 -7.21 1.82
C VAL A 7 -18.40 -8.37 1.08
N LEU A 8 -17.61 -9.18 1.78
CA LEU A 8 -16.92 -10.33 1.18
C LEU A 8 -17.92 -11.37 0.64
N ASN A 9 -18.98 -11.66 1.41
CA ASN A 9 -19.95 -12.70 1.07
C ASN A 9 -20.97 -12.24 0.02
N ALA A 10 -21.49 -11.01 0.12
CA ALA A 10 -22.53 -10.50 -0.80
C ALA A 10 -22.04 -10.48 -2.25
N ASP A 11 -20.76 -10.27 -2.43
CA ASP A 11 -20.14 -10.08 -3.74
C ASP A 11 -19.36 -11.30 -4.25
N LYS A 12 -19.33 -12.40 -3.51
CA LYS A 12 -18.53 -13.59 -3.81
C LYS A 12 -17.08 -13.22 -4.15
N ILE A 13 -16.45 -12.45 -3.27
CA ILE A 13 -15.08 -11.99 -3.44
C ILE A 13 -14.13 -13.20 -3.33
N GLU A 14 -13.24 -13.35 -4.29
CA GLU A 14 -12.21 -14.40 -4.33
C GLU A 14 -10.80 -13.86 -4.09
N ALA A 15 -10.62 -12.54 -4.21
CA ALA A 15 -9.35 -11.88 -3.96
C ALA A 15 -9.51 -10.49 -3.35
N VAL A 16 -8.54 -10.10 -2.50
CA VAL A 16 -8.47 -8.78 -1.88
C VAL A 16 -7.10 -8.17 -2.15
N VAL A 17 -7.07 -6.95 -2.65
CA VAL A 17 -5.85 -6.15 -2.84
C VAL A 17 -5.86 -5.00 -1.86
N LEU A 18 -4.93 -5.02 -0.91
CA LEU A 18 -4.83 -4.04 0.17
C LEU A 18 -3.77 -2.98 -0.17
N ASP A 19 -4.11 -1.71 -0.08
CA ASP A 19 -3.10 -0.67 0.08
C ASP A 19 -2.42 -0.82 1.46
N LEU A 20 -1.22 -0.25 1.61
CA LEU A 20 -0.47 -0.36 2.86
C LEU A 20 -0.51 0.95 3.66
N ASP A 21 -0.07 2.07 3.05
CA ASP A 21 0.26 3.29 3.76
C ASP A 21 -0.97 4.18 4.02
N GLY A 22 -1.61 4.02 5.15
CA GLY A 22 -2.86 4.66 5.55
C GLY A 22 -4.02 3.67 5.62
N THR A 23 -3.84 2.47 5.08
CA THR A 23 -4.82 1.39 5.04
C THR A 23 -4.53 0.32 6.11
N LEU A 24 -3.34 -0.30 6.07
CA LEU A 24 -2.97 -1.30 7.09
C LEU A 24 -2.59 -0.66 8.42
N TYR A 25 -2.14 0.58 8.43
CA TYR A 25 -1.83 1.37 9.63
C TYR A 25 -2.22 2.83 9.42
N ASP A 26 -2.45 3.54 10.52
CA ASP A 26 -2.68 4.99 10.48
C ASP A 26 -1.36 5.72 10.27
N LYS A 27 -1.23 6.45 9.15
CA LYS A 27 -0.02 7.21 8.78
C LYS A 27 0.05 8.62 9.36
N ARG A 28 -0.93 9.04 10.19
CA ARG A 28 -0.94 10.39 10.79
C ARG A 28 0.33 10.62 11.60
N GLY A 29 0.91 11.80 11.44
CA GLY A 29 2.15 12.17 12.11
C GLY A 29 3.43 11.57 11.50
N LEU A 30 3.38 10.57 10.60
CA LEU A 30 4.56 9.98 9.98
C LEU A 30 5.37 11.03 9.21
N ALA A 31 4.71 11.86 8.40
CA ALA A 31 5.38 12.91 7.62
C ALA A 31 6.15 13.90 8.53
N GLY A 32 5.55 14.32 9.63
CA GLY A 32 6.22 15.21 10.61
C GLY A 32 7.42 14.54 11.29
N ARG A 33 7.30 13.24 11.63
CA ARG A 33 8.42 12.46 12.18
C ARG A 33 9.55 12.29 11.16
N MET A 34 9.21 12.04 9.89
CA MET A 34 10.16 11.96 8.78
C MET A 34 10.93 13.27 8.62
N VAL A 35 10.23 14.42 8.55
CA VAL A 35 10.86 15.74 8.47
C VAL A 35 11.79 15.98 9.66
N ARG A 36 11.34 15.69 10.89
CA ARG A 36 12.17 15.87 12.09
C ARG A 36 13.39 14.94 12.11
N ARG A 37 13.26 13.71 11.64
CA ARG A 37 14.36 12.74 11.60
C ARG A 37 15.38 13.05 10.51
N LEU A 38 14.91 13.62 9.39
CA LEU A 38 15.70 13.94 8.19
C LEU A 38 15.89 15.46 8.01
N TRP A 39 15.79 16.25 9.11
CA TRP A 39 15.89 17.72 9.05
C TRP A 39 17.20 18.20 8.39
N TRP A 40 18.30 17.48 8.60
CA TRP A 40 19.62 17.76 8.04
C TRP A 40 19.70 17.57 6.51
N CYS A 41 18.74 16.90 5.91
CA CYS A 41 18.64 16.72 4.46
C CYS A 41 17.32 17.26 3.88
N LEU A 42 16.75 18.29 4.49
CA LEU A 42 15.55 18.98 4.00
C LEU A 42 15.62 19.36 2.51
N PRO A 43 16.77 19.85 1.96
CA PRO A 43 16.87 20.11 0.53
C PRO A 43 16.65 18.87 -0.34
N LEU A 44 17.13 17.71 0.10
CA LEU A 44 16.90 16.42 -0.59
C LEU A 44 15.45 15.96 -0.49
N LEU A 45 14.82 16.17 0.66
CA LEU A 45 13.38 15.92 0.84
C LEU A 45 12.53 16.80 -0.08
N ALA A 46 12.87 18.08 -0.17
CA ALA A 46 12.21 19.01 -1.08
C ALA A 46 12.45 18.64 -2.55
N ALA A 47 13.70 18.31 -2.92
CA ALA A 47 14.07 17.85 -4.25
C ALA A 47 13.36 16.55 -4.62
N ASP A 48 13.25 15.58 -3.72
CA ASP A 48 12.50 14.33 -3.95
C ASP A 48 11.02 14.60 -4.24
N ARG A 49 10.42 15.55 -3.54
CA ARG A 49 9.04 15.95 -3.75
C ARG A 49 8.80 16.70 -5.06
N MET A 50 9.77 17.52 -5.46
CA MET A 50 9.74 18.30 -6.71
C MET A 50 10.17 17.50 -7.95
N ALA A 51 11.07 16.52 -7.78
CA ALA A 51 11.71 15.78 -8.87
C ALA A 51 10.88 14.65 -9.47
N ARG A 52 9.60 14.55 -9.13
CA ARG A 52 8.71 13.49 -9.68
C ARG A 52 8.57 13.50 -11.22
N GLY A 53 9.28 14.41 -11.91
CA GLY A 53 9.29 14.53 -13.37
C GLY A 53 10.65 14.79 -14.03
N GLN A 54 11.78 14.85 -13.30
CA GLN A 54 13.08 15.23 -13.88
C GLN A 54 14.13 14.12 -13.76
N PHE A 55 14.63 13.67 -14.92
CA PHE A 55 15.54 12.52 -15.08
C PHE A 55 16.90 12.65 -14.35
N TRP A 56 17.46 13.86 -14.22
CA TRP A 56 18.80 14.08 -13.66
C TRP A 56 18.87 13.87 -12.14
N LEU A 57 17.81 14.21 -11.43
CA LEU A 57 17.68 13.98 -10.00
C LEU A 57 17.35 12.52 -9.66
N ALA A 58 17.04 11.70 -10.67
CA ALA A 58 16.63 10.32 -10.47
C ALA A 58 17.72 9.45 -9.83
N ILE A 59 19.01 9.66 -10.18
CA ILE A 59 20.11 8.83 -9.66
C ILE A 59 20.36 9.13 -8.17
N VAL A 60 20.52 10.41 -7.82
CA VAL A 60 20.72 10.84 -6.42
C VAL A 60 19.48 10.53 -5.59
N ARG A 61 18.30 10.77 -6.17
CA ARG A 61 17.02 10.41 -5.57
C ARG A 61 16.92 8.92 -5.31
N THR A 62 17.26 8.06 -6.28
CA THR A 62 17.13 6.60 -6.14
C THR A 62 18.03 6.07 -5.03
N HIS A 63 19.28 6.51 -4.97
CA HIS A 63 20.23 6.07 -3.93
C HIS A 63 19.79 6.57 -2.55
N TRP A 64 19.52 7.88 -2.39
CA TRP A 64 19.09 8.47 -1.13
C TRP A 64 17.73 7.91 -0.66
N HIS A 65 16.78 7.78 -1.59
CA HIS A 65 15.46 7.23 -1.30
C HIS A 65 15.57 5.79 -0.79
N ARG A 66 16.38 4.97 -1.44
CA ARG A 66 16.56 3.55 -1.10
C ARG A 66 17.32 3.34 0.21
N HIS A 67 18.38 4.12 0.46
CA HIS A 67 19.30 3.88 1.58
C HIS A 67 19.07 4.76 2.80
N VAL A 68 18.31 5.85 2.68
CA VAL A 68 18.04 6.78 3.78
C VAL A 68 16.54 6.94 4.03
N TYR A 69 15.77 7.32 3.01
CA TYR A 69 14.35 7.64 3.17
C TYR A 69 13.52 6.43 3.56
N LEU A 70 13.57 5.36 2.78
CA LEU A 70 12.76 4.15 3.03
C LEU A 70 13.13 3.45 4.34
N PRO A 71 14.41 3.19 4.67
CA PRO A 71 14.77 2.62 5.96
C PRO A 71 14.33 3.48 7.15
N THR A 72 14.46 4.82 7.04
CA THR A 72 13.98 5.73 8.09
C THR A 72 12.46 5.63 8.24
N MET A 73 11.72 5.54 7.16
CA MET A 73 10.26 5.38 7.19
C MET A 73 9.87 4.06 7.86
N VAL A 74 10.51 2.95 7.51
CA VAL A 74 10.27 1.63 8.12
C VAL A 74 10.57 1.65 9.62
N ASP A 75 11.70 2.23 10.04
CA ASP A 75 12.07 2.38 11.46
C ASP A 75 11.01 3.20 12.24
N LEU A 76 10.53 4.30 11.66
CA LEU A 76 9.52 5.12 12.30
C LEU A 76 8.15 4.43 12.36
N ILE A 77 7.80 3.64 11.34
CA ILE A 77 6.58 2.83 11.35
C ILE A 77 6.64 1.84 12.52
N GLY A 78 7.71 1.05 12.63
CA GLY A 78 7.84 0.06 13.71
C GLY A 78 7.87 0.66 15.12
N LYS A 79 8.34 1.91 15.27
CA LYS A 79 8.41 2.57 16.58
C LYS A 79 7.13 3.27 17.02
N PHE A 80 6.33 3.76 16.08
CA PHE A 80 5.26 4.72 16.39
C PHE A 80 3.91 4.39 15.78
N HIS A 81 3.81 3.30 15.01
CA HIS A 81 2.57 2.91 14.37
C HIS A 81 2.21 1.47 14.67
N HIS A 82 0.92 1.20 14.69
CA HIS A 82 0.36 -0.12 14.90
C HIS A 82 -0.61 -0.45 13.76
N PRO A 83 -0.80 -1.73 13.44
CA PRO A 83 -1.82 -2.14 12.48
C PRO A 83 -3.21 -1.64 12.91
N ARG A 84 -4.02 -1.26 11.93
CA ARG A 84 -5.44 -0.96 12.19
C ARG A 84 -6.18 -2.23 12.55
N PRO A 85 -6.97 -2.25 13.64
CA PRO A 85 -7.75 -3.43 14.02
C PRO A 85 -8.68 -3.91 12.90
N GLU A 86 -9.24 -2.97 12.13
CA GLU A 86 -10.14 -3.26 11.01
C GLU A 86 -9.41 -3.97 9.87
N ALA A 87 -8.16 -3.58 9.60
CA ALA A 87 -7.33 -4.23 8.58
C ALA A 87 -6.94 -5.65 9.02
N LEU A 88 -6.56 -5.84 10.29
CA LEU A 88 -6.28 -7.17 10.84
C LEU A 88 -7.52 -8.06 10.79
N HIS A 89 -8.69 -7.53 11.14
CA HIS A 89 -9.94 -8.28 11.06
C HIS A 89 -10.26 -8.70 9.63
N LEU A 90 -10.07 -7.81 8.64
CA LEU A 90 -10.25 -8.14 7.21
C LEU A 90 -9.30 -9.27 6.78
N ILE A 91 -8.02 -9.18 7.14
CA ILE A 91 -7.02 -10.20 6.83
C ILE A 91 -7.43 -11.56 7.41
N GLU A 92 -7.84 -11.59 8.68
CA GLU A 92 -8.31 -12.81 9.34
C GLU A 92 -9.56 -13.41 8.67
N GLU A 93 -10.51 -12.60 8.26
CA GLU A 93 -11.70 -13.07 7.56
C GLU A 93 -11.37 -13.61 6.17
N CYS A 94 -10.44 -12.97 5.44
CA CYS A 94 -9.93 -13.49 4.16
C CYS A 94 -9.27 -14.87 4.34
N LYS A 95 -8.42 -15.03 5.36
CA LYS A 95 -7.79 -16.33 5.69
C LYS A 95 -8.81 -17.42 5.97
N LYS A 96 -9.82 -17.13 6.81
CA LYS A 96 -10.88 -18.10 7.15
C LYS A 96 -11.66 -18.57 5.93
N GLN A 97 -11.82 -17.68 4.94
CA GLN A 97 -12.59 -17.97 3.72
C GLN A 97 -11.72 -18.46 2.55
N GLY A 98 -10.39 -18.56 2.71
CA GLY A 98 -9.47 -18.94 1.64
C GLY A 98 -9.40 -17.91 0.50
N ILE A 99 -9.68 -16.63 0.81
CA ILE A 99 -9.62 -15.52 -0.15
C ILE A 99 -8.16 -15.13 -0.36
N LYS A 100 -7.72 -15.07 -1.61
CA LYS A 100 -6.36 -14.64 -1.97
C LYS A 100 -6.12 -13.19 -1.57
N MET A 101 -4.92 -12.90 -1.09
CA MET A 101 -4.58 -11.54 -0.67
C MET A 101 -3.31 -11.03 -1.33
N ALA A 102 -3.32 -9.75 -1.72
CA ALA A 102 -2.14 -9.01 -2.15
C ALA A 102 -2.00 -7.69 -1.39
N VAL A 103 -0.76 -7.25 -1.19
CA VAL A 103 -0.47 -5.88 -0.74
C VAL A 103 0.14 -5.10 -1.89
N TYR A 104 -0.39 -3.90 -2.16
CA TYR A 104 0.03 -3.05 -3.27
C TYR A 104 0.27 -1.62 -2.78
N SER A 105 1.55 -1.20 -2.65
CA SER A 105 1.95 0.11 -2.13
C SER A 105 2.69 0.96 -3.16
N ASP A 106 2.38 2.27 -3.16
CA ASP A 106 3.07 3.28 -3.98
C ASP A 106 4.48 3.64 -3.46
N TYR A 107 4.82 3.25 -2.22
CA TYR A 107 6.03 3.73 -1.55
C TYR A 107 7.17 2.72 -1.46
N GLY A 108 6.97 1.48 -1.83
CA GLY A 108 8.00 0.45 -1.71
C GLY A 108 8.24 -0.06 -0.28
N CYS A 109 9.17 -1.01 -0.14
CA CYS A 109 9.51 -1.68 1.12
C CYS A 109 8.29 -2.34 1.78
N VAL A 110 7.45 -3.00 0.99
CA VAL A 110 6.22 -3.62 1.49
C VAL A 110 6.53 -4.68 2.54
N ALA A 111 7.46 -5.58 2.26
CA ALA A 111 7.81 -6.67 3.18
C ALA A 111 8.40 -6.13 4.50
N GLU A 112 9.30 -5.15 4.45
CA GLU A 112 9.93 -4.54 5.62
C GLU A 112 8.91 -3.77 6.47
N LYS A 113 7.95 -3.09 5.83
CA LYS A 113 6.87 -2.40 6.55
C LYS A 113 5.92 -3.38 7.23
N LEU A 114 5.57 -4.48 6.56
CA LEU A 114 4.76 -5.53 7.18
C LEU A 114 5.47 -6.12 8.40
N ALA A 115 6.77 -6.41 8.29
CA ALA A 115 7.58 -6.88 9.41
C ALA A 115 7.63 -5.85 10.55
N ALA A 116 7.81 -4.56 10.25
CA ALA A 116 7.80 -3.48 11.23
C ALA A 116 6.45 -3.33 11.95
N LEU A 117 5.35 -3.67 11.28
CA LEU A 117 3.99 -3.71 11.83
C LEU A 117 3.64 -5.04 12.50
N HIS A 118 4.57 -6.02 12.56
CA HIS A 118 4.33 -7.37 13.06
C HIS A 118 3.20 -8.10 12.31
N ILE A 119 3.04 -7.81 11.02
CA ILE A 119 2.11 -8.52 10.12
C ILE A 119 2.91 -9.58 9.37
N ASP A 120 2.49 -10.83 9.47
CA ASP A 120 3.13 -11.93 8.75
C ASP A 120 2.92 -11.79 7.24
N ALA A 121 3.99 -11.60 6.51
CA ALA A 121 3.97 -11.43 5.05
C ALA A 121 3.57 -12.70 4.30
N SER A 122 3.75 -13.90 4.91
CA SER A 122 3.44 -15.18 4.28
C SER A 122 1.95 -15.42 4.03
N GLN A 123 1.08 -14.62 4.66
CA GLN A 123 -0.36 -14.68 4.45
C GLN A 123 -0.84 -13.95 3.16
N PHE A 124 0.07 -13.30 2.45
CA PHE A 124 -0.21 -12.64 1.17
C PHE A 124 0.47 -13.39 0.04
N GLU A 125 -0.27 -13.75 -0.99
CA GLU A 125 0.26 -14.42 -2.19
C GLU A 125 1.15 -13.48 -3.01
N VAL A 126 0.86 -12.17 -2.96
CA VAL A 126 1.55 -11.16 -3.77
C VAL A 126 1.85 -9.91 -2.95
N LEU A 127 3.11 -9.49 -2.93
CA LEU A 127 3.56 -8.20 -2.39
C LEU A 127 4.08 -7.35 -3.56
N VAL A 128 3.50 -6.16 -3.75
CA VAL A 128 3.84 -5.29 -4.87
C VAL A 128 4.30 -3.92 -4.39
N ASP A 129 5.56 -3.64 -4.64
CA ASP A 129 6.11 -2.29 -4.62
C ASP A 129 5.82 -1.63 -5.98
N ALA A 130 4.84 -0.74 -6.07
CA ALA A 130 4.45 -0.08 -7.32
C ALA A 130 5.63 0.57 -8.07
N PRO A 131 6.63 1.18 -7.40
CA PRO A 131 7.83 1.67 -8.05
C PRO A 131 8.60 0.60 -8.84
N SER A 132 8.57 -0.66 -8.45
CA SER A 132 9.23 -1.76 -9.17
C SER A 132 8.55 -2.10 -10.49
N LEU A 133 7.26 -1.80 -10.61
CA LEU A 133 6.50 -1.93 -11.85
C LEU A 133 6.67 -0.74 -12.80
N GLY A 134 7.35 0.34 -12.35
CA GLY A 134 7.45 1.60 -13.10
C GLY A 134 6.13 2.36 -13.23
N LEU A 135 5.10 1.96 -12.48
CA LEU A 135 3.74 2.50 -12.56
C LEU A 135 3.19 2.68 -11.14
N LEU A 136 2.60 3.86 -10.88
CA LEU A 136 1.99 4.18 -9.59
C LEU A 136 0.46 4.24 -9.70
N LYS A 137 -0.25 4.14 -8.59
CA LYS A 137 -1.68 4.45 -8.53
C LYS A 137 -1.92 5.91 -8.93
N PRO A 138 -2.96 6.21 -9.69
CA PRO A 138 -4.13 5.39 -10.00
C PRO A 138 -4.07 4.60 -11.33
N SER A 139 -2.90 4.15 -11.78
CA SER A 139 -2.76 3.46 -13.07
C SER A 139 -3.55 2.15 -13.10
N ALA A 140 -4.55 2.07 -14.00
CA ALA A 140 -5.27 0.83 -14.26
C ALA A 140 -4.33 -0.28 -14.76
N LYS A 141 -3.29 0.07 -15.55
CA LYS A 141 -2.29 -0.89 -16.01
C LYS A 141 -1.50 -1.52 -14.85
N ALA A 142 -1.19 -0.73 -13.82
CA ALA A 142 -0.54 -1.24 -12.62
C ALA A 142 -1.48 -2.17 -11.84
N ALA A 143 -2.73 -1.77 -11.63
CA ALA A 143 -3.74 -2.61 -10.98
C ALA A 143 -3.97 -3.92 -11.74
N GLN A 144 -4.02 -3.87 -13.07
CA GLN A 144 -4.14 -5.06 -13.91
C GLN A 144 -2.97 -6.03 -13.69
N ARG A 145 -1.74 -5.52 -13.60
CA ARG A 145 -0.55 -6.35 -13.30
C ARG A 145 -0.65 -7.04 -11.94
N VAL A 146 -1.15 -6.34 -10.92
CA VAL A 146 -1.36 -6.94 -9.59
C VAL A 146 -2.36 -8.09 -9.68
N LEU A 147 -3.47 -7.90 -10.41
CA LEU A 147 -4.48 -8.95 -10.62
C LEU A 147 -3.92 -10.16 -11.39
N GLU A 148 -3.09 -9.94 -12.41
CA GLU A 148 -2.41 -11.01 -13.16
C GLU A 148 -1.49 -11.82 -12.25
N MET A 149 -0.67 -11.16 -11.42
CA MET A 149 0.22 -11.82 -10.46
C MET A 149 -0.57 -12.63 -9.42
N LEU A 150 -1.73 -12.13 -8.99
CA LEU A 150 -2.61 -12.79 -8.01
C LEU A 150 -3.45 -13.89 -8.67
N GLY A 151 -3.53 -13.92 -10.01
CA GLY A 151 -4.40 -14.83 -10.75
C GLY A 151 -5.87 -14.61 -10.40
N ALA A 152 -6.31 -13.35 -10.31
CA ALA A 152 -7.63 -12.96 -9.85
C ALA A 152 -8.43 -12.24 -10.93
N ALA A 153 -9.73 -12.56 -11.02
CA ALA A 153 -10.65 -11.86 -11.91
C ALA A 153 -11.06 -10.51 -11.31
N PRO A 154 -11.01 -9.41 -12.08
CA PRO A 154 -11.34 -8.08 -11.55
C PRO A 154 -12.71 -8.02 -10.85
N GLN A 155 -13.74 -8.60 -11.44
CA GLN A 155 -15.13 -8.56 -10.95
C GLN A 155 -15.32 -9.28 -9.60
N LYS A 156 -14.38 -10.19 -9.26
CA LYS A 156 -14.35 -10.94 -8.00
C LYS A 156 -13.26 -10.44 -7.05
N THR A 157 -12.69 -9.28 -7.34
CA THR A 157 -11.63 -8.67 -6.54
C THR A 157 -12.13 -7.42 -5.85
N LEU A 158 -11.81 -7.29 -4.56
CA LEU A 158 -12.01 -6.10 -3.75
C LEU A 158 -10.68 -5.40 -3.52
N PHE A 159 -10.55 -4.16 -3.98
CA PHE A 159 -9.48 -3.26 -3.56
C PHE A 159 -9.89 -2.54 -2.30
N VAL A 160 -8.95 -2.40 -1.37
CA VAL A 160 -9.15 -1.71 -0.09
C VAL A 160 -8.06 -0.67 0.07
N GLY A 161 -8.43 0.58 0.31
CA GLY A 161 -7.49 1.69 0.38
C GLY A 161 -8.03 2.89 1.14
N ASP A 162 -7.15 3.84 1.46
CA ASP A 162 -7.47 5.08 2.18
C ASP A 162 -7.78 6.27 1.25
N ARG A 163 -7.61 6.12 -0.08
CA ARG A 163 -7.80 7.20 -1.04
C ARG A 163 -8.56 6.78 -2.28
N ASP A 164 -9.79 7.31 -2.41
CA ASP A 164 -10.64 7.02 -3.58
C ASP A 164 -10.03 7.51 -4.89
N GLU A 165 -9.35 8.67 -4.89
CA GLU A 165 -8.71 9.25 -6.07
C GLU A 165 -7.49 8.46 -6.56
N LYS A 166 -6.95 7.54 -5.76
CA LYS A 166 -5.84 6.65 -6.11
C LYS A 166 -6.29 5.19 -6.18
N ASP A 167 -6.61 4.63 -5.03
CA ASP A 167 -6.95 3.22 -4.89
C ASP A 167 -8.28 2.89 -5.57
N GLY A 168 -9.31 3.70 -5.29
CA GLY A 168 -10.63 3.56 -5.90
C GLY A 168 -10.58 3.75 -7.42
N LYS A 169 -9.85 4.76 -7.90
CA LYS A 169 -9.69 4.99 -9.36
C LYS A 169 -8.92 3.86 -10.04
N ALA A 170 -7.88 3.30 -9.38
CA ALA A 170 -7.15 2.15 -9.90
C ALA A 170 -8.05 0.90 -9.99
N ALA A 171 -8.82 0.62 -8.93
CA ALA A 171 -9.78 -0.49 -8.88
C ALA A 171 -10.85 -0.39 -9.98
N ARG A 172 -11.51 0.75 -10.07
CA ARG A 172 -12.53 0.99 -11.12
C ARG A 172 -11.96 0.93 -12.53
N GLY A 173 -10.71 1.36 -12.70
CA GLY A 173 -10.01 1.30 -13.99
C GLY A 173 -9.81 -0.11 -14.54
N VAL A 174 -9.88 -1.14 -13.70
CA VAL A 174 -9.84 -2.56 -14.09
C VAL A 174 -11.19 -3.28 -13.92
N GLY A 175 -12.23 -2.58 -13.49
CA GLY A 175 -13.55 -3.16 -13.23
C GLY A 175 -13.64 -3.97 -11.92
N ALA A 176 -12.74 -3.71 -10.98
CA ALA A 176 -12.77 -4.28 -9.64
C ALA A 176 -13.61 -3.41 -8.67
N LYS A 177 -14.01 -4.01 -7.54
CA LYS A 177 -14.71 -3.31 -6.47
C LYS A 177 -13.73 -2.55 -5.59
N PHE A 178 -14.24 -1.54 -4.90
CA PHE A 178 -13.43 -0.73 -3.98
C PHE A 178 -14.12 -0.50 -2.64
N LEU A 179 -13.37 -0.65 -1.57
CA LEU A 179 -13.76 -0.33 -0.21
C LEU A 179 -12.82 0.76 0.32
N LEU A 180 -13.39 1.91 0.67
CA LEU A 180 -12.66 2.99 1.34
C LEU A 180 -12.56 2.69 2.84
N ILE A 181 -11.34 2.71 3.38
CA ILE A 181 -11.11 2.79 4.83
C ILE A 181 -10.95 4.27 5.17
N GLU A 182 -11.90 4.82 5.91
CA GLU A 182 -11.86 6.19 6.38
C GLU A 182 -11.00 6.30 7.65
N ASP A 183 -10.32 7.47 7.80
CA ASP A 183 -9.53 7.82 8.99
C ASP A 183 -10.41 8.15 10.21
#